data_8a88302298d2d7ef040bc137575623a5
#
_entry.id   8a88302298d2d7ef040bc137575623a5
#
_cell.length_a   1.000
_cell.length_b   1.000
_cell.length_c   1.000
_cell.angle_alpha   90.00
_cell.angle_beta   90.00
_cell.angle_gamma   90.00
#
_symmetry.space_group_name_H-M   'P 1'
#
loop_
_entity.id
_entity.type
_entity.pdbx_description
1 polymer ?
#
loop_
_entity_poly.entity_id
_entity_poly.type
_entity_poly.pdbx_seq_one_letter_code
_entity_poly.pdbx_strand_id
1 'polypeptide(L)'
;MKRMLAGLFIGAVLLYNGCALAETDAKSAILMEAKTGRILYAQNAHEALPMASTTKIMTALLALEKGDLTQLVTTGPNAFGVPGTSIYLAQGEQLTLEDMLYGLMLSSGNDAAVAIAEHIGGTVPDFCRMMTERAAALGCENTVFSTPHGLPAQNHHTTAYDLALITRAALAMPSFRQIVSTQRASIPWAGHDYDRVLTNKNKLLSSYPGAIGVKTGYTKAAGRCLAFAAEREGMTLIGVVLHCPDWFNQAAALLDWGFDHWQMVTLLAEGETVRQVPVDHGAKAQVAVVTGADLAAPVGVNAWPDLLIELPSSLPAGIQVGNPCRSAPFSGAPGVPSGSGSCAPEAGQYVALGAWMALGLGVWLWQLRRA
;
A
#
# COMPACT_ATOMS: atom_id res chain seq x y z
N MET A 1 -34.62 39.75 -49.16
CA MET A 1 -33.48 38.83 -49.36
C MET A 1 -32.69 38.80 -48.07
N LYS A 2 -32.91 37.82 -47.18
CA LYS A 2 -32.17 37.62 -45.92
C LYS A 2 -31.10 36.57 -46.20
N ARG A 3 -29.83 36.95 -46.11
CA ARG A 3 -28.69 36.03 -46.16
C ARG A 3 -28.49 35.42 -44.77
N MET A 4 -28.74 34.10 -44.65
CA MET A 4 -28.31 33.30 -43.52
C MET A 4 -26.81 33.00 -43.65
N LEU A 5 -26.00 33.46 -42.72
CA LEU A 5 -24.63 32.99 -42.54
C LEU A 5 -24.69 31.71 -41.67
N ALA A 6 -24.37 30.60 -42.29
CA ALA A 6 -24.12 29.36 -41.58
C ALA A 6 -22.71 29.40 -41.00
N GLY A 7 -22.60 29.51 -39.68
CA GLY A 7 -21.33 29.40 -38.97
C GLY A 7 -20.90 27.94 -38.90
N LEU A 8 -19.77 27.63 -39.52
CA LEU A 8 -19.11 26.32 -39.44
C LEU A 8 -18.39 26.25 -38.09
N PHE A 9 -18.93 25.50 -37.13
CA PHE A 9 -18.23 25.15 -35.91
C PHE A 9 -17.30 23.98 -36.24
N ILE A 10 -16.01 24.24 -36.39
CA ILE A 10 -14.97 23.20 -36.40
C ILE A 10 -14.65 22.90 -34.91
N GLY A 11 -15.30 21.86 -34.40
CA GLY A 11 -14.93 21.27 -33.13
C GLY A 11 -13.61 20.52 -33.30
N ALA A 12 -12.52 21.08 -32.83
CA ALA A 12 -11.27 20.33 -32.67
C ALA A 12 -11.46 19.29 -31.54
N VAL A 13 -11.81 18.06 -31.93
CA VAL A 13 -11.71 16.92 -31.02
C VAL A 13 -10.22 16.62 -30.87
N LEU A 14 -9.63 17.11 -29.79
CA LEU A 14 -8.32 16.67 -29.35
C LEU A 14 -8.48 15.22 -28.89
N LEU A 15 -8.17 14.29 -29.81
CA LEU A 15 -7.96 12.89 -29.47
C LEU A 15 -6.73 12.83 -28.56
N TYR A 16 -6.95 12.80 -27.26
CA TYR A 16 -5.93 12.45 -26.28
C TYR A 16 -5.60 10.97 -26.50
N ASN A 17 -4.51 10.70 -27.20
CA ASN A 17 -3.85 9.40 -27.16
C ASN A 17 -3.23 9.25 -25.76
N GLY A 18 -4.06 9.00 -24.74
CA GLY A 18 -3.57 8.42 -23.50
C GLY A 18 -2.97 7.07 -23.86
N CYS A 19 -1.67 6.93 -23.72
CA CYS A 19 -0.99 5.65 -23.88
C CYS A 19 -1.53 4.74 -22.77
N ALA A 20 -2.62 4.02 -23.08
CA ALA A 20 -3.13 2.99 -22.19
C ALA A 20 -1.99 1.97 -22.02
N LEU A 21 -1.60 1.68 -20.79
CA LEU A 21 -0.73 0.53 -20.54
C LEU A 21 -1.43 -0.69 -21.15
N ALA A 22 -0.74 -1.41 -22.02
CA ALA A 22 -1.24 -2.69 -22.49
C ALA A 22 -1.49 -3.60 -21.29
N GLU A 23 -2.51 -4.46 -21.39
CA GLU A 23 -2.77 -5.47 -20.35
C GLU A 23 -1.49 -6.23 -20.01
N THR A 24 -1.24 -6.45 -18.71
CA THR A 24 -0.06 -7.18 -18.27
C THR A 24 -0.22 -8.68 -18.51
N ASP A 25 0.88 -9.43 -18.61
CA ASP A 25 0.85 -10.92 -18.67
C ASP A 25 0.43 -11.56 -17.33
N ALA A 26 0.14 -10.75 -16.32
CA ALA A 26 -0.33 -11.23 -15.03
C ALA A 26 -1.80 -11.63 -15.10
N LYS A 27 -2.17 -12.67 -14.37
CA LYS A 27 -3.59 -13.01 -14.18
C LYS A 27 -4.33 -11.91 -13.41
N SER A 28 -3.64 -11.29 -12.44
CA SER A 28 -4.14 -10.16 -11.67
C SER A 28 -3.00 -9.19 -11.38
N ALA A 29 -3.26 -7.89 -11.52
CA ALA A 29 -2.27 -6.84 -11.28
C ALA A 29 -2.92 -5.57 -10.69
N ILE A 30 -2.13 -4.82 -9.93
CA ILE A 30 -2.50 -3.51 -9.40
C ILE A 30 -1.28 -2.61 -9.27
N LEU A 31 -1.47 -1.31 -9.44
CA LEU A 31 -0.53 -0.28 -9.04
C LEU A 31 -1.27 0.77 -8.21
N MET A 32 -0.72 1.12 -7.06
CA MET A 32 -1.30 2.01 -6.06
C MET A 32 -0.27 3.05 -5.62
N GLU A 33 -0.68 4.29 -5.42
CA GLU A 33 0.17 5.27 -4.73
C GLU A 33 0.08 5.06 -3.21
N ALA A 34 1.25 4.98 -2.55
CA ALA A 34 1.36 4.51 -1.17
C ALA A 34 0.73 5.45 -0.13
N LYS A 35 0.98 6.75 -0.23
CA LYS A 35 0.51 7.74 0.76
C LYS A 35 -1.02 7.83 0.75
N THR A 36 -1.58 7.85 -0.44
CA THR A 36 -3.00 8.08 -0.66
C THR A 36 -3.84 6.80 -0.72
N GLY A 37 -3.25 5.70 -1.14
CA GLY A 37 -3.97 4.47 -1.47
C GLY A 37 -4.72 4.57 -2.80
N ARG A 38 -4.49 5.63 -3.61
CA ARG A 38 -5.13 5.77 -4.91
C ARG A 38 -4.66 4.67 -5.84
N ILE A 39 -5.62 3.97 -6.44
CA ILE A 39 -5.36 2.98 -7.48
C ILE A 39 -5.06 3.74 -8.78
N LEU A 40 -3.90 3.45 -9.37
CA LEU A 40 -3.47 4.03 -10.64
C LEU A 40 -3.72 3.08 -11.80
N TYR A 41 -3.56 1.76 -11.55
CA TYR A 41 -3.81 0.70 -12.51
C TYR A 41 -4.43 -0.51 -11.81
N ALA A 42 -5.37 -1.18 -12.46
CA ALA A 42 -6.00 -2.42 -11.96
C ALA A 42 -6.37 -3.35 -13.12
N GLN A 43 -6.00 -4.61 -13.00
CA GLN A 43 -6.36 -5.71 -13.91
C GLN A 43 -6.77 -6.90 -13.06
N ASN A 44 -8.04 -7.30 -13.11
CA ASN A 44 -8.60 -8.39 -12.30
C ASN A 44 -8.20 -8.29 -10.81
N ALA A 45 -8.07 -7.07 -10.27
CA ALA A 45 -7.40 -6.80 -8.99
C ALA A 45 -8.11 -7.45 -7.78
N HIS A 46 -9.38 -7.82 -7.91
CA HIS A 46 -10.19 -8.47 -6.86
C HIS A 46 -10.36 -9.98 -7.07
N GLU A 47 -9.70 -10.58 -8.06
CA GLU A 47 -9.72 -12.04 -8.25
C GLU A 47 -8.94 -12.73 -7.13
N ALA A 48 -9.59 -13.69 -6.44
CA ALA A 48 -8.96 -14.49 -5.39
C ALA A 48 -7.99 -15.52 -5.98
N LEU A 49 -6.70 -15.40 -5.66
CA LEU A 49 -5.62 -16.22 -6.19
C LEU A 49 -4.67 -16.69 -5.09
N PRO A 50 -4.02 -17.85 -5.28
CA PRO A 50 -2.91 -18.26 -4.43
C PRO A 50 -1.76 -17.24 -4.54
N MET A 51 -1.15 -16.90 -3.40
CA MET A 51 -0.18 -15.81 -3.30
C MET A 51 1.27 -16.27 -3.07
N ALA A 52 1.52 -17.56 -2.88
CA ALA A 52 2.84 -18.10 -2.54
C ALA A 52 3.52 -17.31 -1.40
N SER A 53 4.85 -17.12 -1.45
CA SER A 53 5.61 -16.48 -0.38
C SER A 53 5.39 -14.96 -0.23
N THR A 54 4.51 -14.32 -1.02
CA THR A 54 4.08 -12.96 -0.72
C THR A 54 3.24 -12.90 0.57
N THR A 55 2.69 -14.03 1.03
CA THR A 55 2.14 -14.26 2.38
C THR A 55 3.02 -13.69 3.49
N LYS A 56 4.35 -13.80 3.34
CA LYS A 56 5.32 -13.39 4.36
C LYS A 56 5.33 -11.89 4.65
N ILE A 57 4.70 -11.08 3.80
CA ILE A 57 4.48 -9.65 4.07
C ILE A 57 3.59 -9.49 5.30
N MET A 58 2.49 -10.25 5.40
CA MET A 58 1.60 -10.22 6.57
C MET A 58 2.28 -10.84 7.80
N THR A 59 3.08 -11.89 7.61
CA THR A 59 3.87 -12.49 8.71
C THR A 59 4.83 -11.46 9.31
N ALA A 60 5.55 -10.73 8.46
CA ALA A 60 6.46 -9.67 8.90
C ALA A 60 5.72 -8.48 9.52
N LEU A 61 4.59 -8.07 8.94
CA LEU A 61 3.77 -6.98 9.49
C LEU A 61 3.33 -7.29 10.92
N LEU A 62 2.77 -8.46 11.18
CA LEU A 62 2.35 -8.85 12.53
C LEU A 62 3.52 -9.00 13.49
N ALA A 63 4.64 -9.53 13.03
CA ALA A 63 5.85 -9.63 13.85
C ALA A 63 6.35 -8.26 14.30
N LEU A 64 6.30 -7.26 13.41
CA LEU A 64 6.70 -5.88 13.71
C LEU A 64 5.67 -5.12 14.56
N GLU A 65 4.38 -5.43 14.42
CA GLU A 65 3.32 -4.80 15.22
C GLU A 65 3.24 -5.33 16.66
N LYS A 66 3.64 -6.58 16.88
CA LYS A 66 3.38 -7.29 18.15
C LYS A 66 4.64 -7.75 18.89
N GLY A 67 5.76 -7.87 18.21
CA GLY A 67 7.03 -8.33 18.77
C GLY A 67 8.00 -7.19 19.02
N ASP A 68 9.02 -7.49 19.81
CA ASP A 68 10.20 -6.66 20.01
C ASP A 68 11.35 -7.25 19.17
N LEU A 69 11.97 -6.44 18.31
CA LEU A 69 13.03 -6.85 17.39
C LEU A 69 14.25 -7.49 18.11
N THR A 70 14.48 -7.14 19.36
CA THR A 70 15.60 -7.65 20.17
C THR A 70 15.30 -8.97 20.87
N GLN A 71 14.03 -9.39 20.95
CA GLN A 71 13.66 -10.65 21.57
C GLN A 71 14.23 -11.84 20.80
N LEU A 72 14.64 -12.87 21.57
CA LEU A 72 15.09 -14.14 21.00
C LEU A 72 13.91 -15.02 20.64
N VAL A 73 13.87 -15.41 19.37
CA VAL A 73 12.92 -16.39 18.83
C VAL A 73 13.59 -17.75 18.82
N THR A 74 13.00 -18.72 19.50
CA THR A 74 13.49 -20.10 19.55
C THR A 74 12.84 -20.94 18.46
N THR A 75 13.65 -21.61 17.65
CA THR A 75 13.18 -22.52 16.60
C THR A 75 12.56 -23.78 17.21
N GLY A 76 11.23 -23.87 17.16
CA GLY A 76 10.49 -25.05 17.63
C GLY A 76 10.57 -26.25 16.66
N PRO A 77 10.08 -27.41 17.09
CA PRO A 77 10.10 -28.63 16.26
C PRO A 77 9.29 -28.49 14.96
N ASN A 78 8.23 -27.67 14.94
CA ASN A 78 7.41 -27.46 13.73
C ASN A 78 8.10 -26.53 12.72
N ALA A 79 9.00 -25.65 13.16
CA ALA A 79 9.77 -24.78 12.29
C ALA A 79 10.95 -25.52 11.64
N PHE A 80 11.51 -26.48 12.36
CA PHE A 80 12.61 -27.31 11.85
C PHE A 80 12.15 -28.20 10.70
N GLY A 81 12.86 -28.16 9.56
CA GLY A 81 12.60 -29.03 8.43
C GLY A 81 11.35 -28.69 7.60
N VAL A 82 10.74 -27.52 7.77
CA VAL A 82 9.62 -27.06 6.93
C VAL A 82 10.00 -27.11 5.46
N PRO A 83 9.17 -27.72 4.57
CA PRO A 83 9.49 -27.83 3.16
C PRO A 83 9.64 -26.49 2.44
N GLY A 84 10.42 -26.51 1.36
CA GLY A 84 10.61 -25.37 0.45
C GLY A 84 11.84 -24.53 0.80
N THR A 85 11.73 -23.19 0.67
CA THR A 85 12.85 -22.31 0.97
C THR A 85 13.09 -22.21 2.48
N SER A 86 14.36 -22.32 2.88
CA SER A 86 14.78 -22.35 4.28
C SER A 86 16.01 -21.47 4.48
N ILE A 87 16.20 -20.97 5.67
CA ILE A 87 17.47 -20.43 6.16
C ILE A 87 18.24 -21.47 7.01
N TYR A 88 17.76 -22.72 6.99
CA TYR A 88 18.38 -23.86 7.67
C TYR A 88 18.51 -23.71 9.17
N LEU A 89 17.41 -23.28 9.82
CA LEU A 89 17.34 -23.21 11.28
C LEU A 89 17.46 -24.59 11.89
N ALA A 90 18.32 -24.72 12.91
CA ALA A 90 18.40 -25.92 13.73
C ALA A 90 17.31 -25.89 14.80
N GLN A 91 16.84 -27.07 15.24
CA GLN A 91 15.90 -27.16 16.36
C GLN A 91 16.56 -26.61 17.64
N GLY A 92 15.89 -25.69 18.32
CA GLY A 92 16.40 -24.99 19.50
C GLY A 92 17.32 -23.82 19.19
N GLU A 93 17.65 -23.55 17.92
CA GLU A 93 18.41 -22.36 17.54
C GLU A 93 17.64 -21.09 17.93
N GLN A 94 18.37 -20.12 18.47
CA GLN A 94 17.83 -18.82 18.88
C GLN A 94 18.45 -17.71 18.05
N LEU A 95 17.60 -16.90 17.45
CA LEU A 95 17.97 -15.66 16.73
C LEU A 95 17.09 -14.52 17.24
N THR A 96 17.53 -13.29 17.09
CA THR A 96 16.66 -12.14 17.34
C THR A 96 15.48 -12.13 16.38
N LEU A 97 14.36 -11.52 16.75
CA LEU A 97 13.22 -11.35 15.86
C LEU A 97 13.63 -10.58 14.61
N GLU A 98 14.57 -9.62 14.72
CA GLU A 98 15.12 -8.90 13.58
C GLU A 98 15.86 -9.84 12.61
N ASP A 99 16.74 -10.71 13.11
CA ASP A 99 17.46 -11.70 12.29
C ASP A 99 16.49 -12.67 11.58
N MET A 100 15.47 -13.12 12.33
CA MET A 100 14.40 -13.95 11.76
C MET A 100 13.65 -13.24 10.63
N LEU A 101 13.37 -11.93 10.76
CA LEU A 101 12.73 -11.13 9.74
C LEU A 101 13.62 -10.94 8.50
N TYR A 102 14.93 -10.77 8.67
CA TYR A 102 15.86 -10.79 7.54
C TYR A 102 15.83 -12.14 6.82
N GLY A 103 15.85 -13.26 7.56
CA GLY A 103 15.72 -14.60 7.00
C GLY A 103 14.40 -14.81 6.25
N LEU A 104 13.30 -14.33 6.84
CA LEU A 104 11.96 -14.37 6.28
C LEU A 104 11.86 -13.62 4.94
N MET A 105 12.33 -12.37 4.91
CA MET A 105 12.07 -11.49 3.79
C MET A 105 13.10 -11.64 2.66
N LEU A 106 14.39 -11.73 2.95
CA LEU A 106 15.46 -11.82 1.94
C LEU A 106 15.50 -13.22 1.31
N SER A 107 15.72 -14.24 2.13
CA SER A 107 15.89 -15.61 1.67
C SER A 107 14.54 -16.36 1.54
N SER A 108 13.47 -15.76 2.03
CA SER A 108 12.11 -16.36 2.00
C SER A 108 12.00 -17.63 2.85
N GLY A 109 12.69 -17.71 4.02
CA GLY A 109 12.70 -18.87 4.91
C GLY A 109 11.29 -19.24 5.38
N ASN A 110 10.88 -20.49 5.10
CA ASN A 110 9.62 -21.04 5.61
C ASN A 110 9.76 -21.44 7.07
N ASP A 111 10.94 -21.92 7.46
CA ASP A 111 11.35 -22.17 8.84
C ASP A 111 11.27 -20.90 9.71
N ALA A 112 11.84 -19.79 9.23
CA ALA A 112 11.72 -18.50 9.90
C ALA A 112 10.24 -18.06 10.03
N ALA A 113 9.41 -18.29 9.00
CA ALA A 113 7.99 -17.95 9.06
C ALA A 113 7.24 -18.72 10.16
N VAL A 114 7.53 -20.02 10.31
CA VAL A 114 6.91 -20.85 11.35
C VAL A 114 7.44 -20.46 12.75
N ALA A 115 8.75 -20.25 12.89
CA ALA A 115 9.33 -19.83 14.17
C ALA A 115 8.74 -18.49 14.65
N ILE A 116 8.61 -17.51 13.76
CA ILE A 116 7.95 -16.23 14.03
C ILE A 116 6.48 -16.45 14.41
N ALA A 117 5.76 -17.29 13.67
CA ALA A 117 4.35 -17.55 13.92
C ALA A 117 4.12 -18.16 15.31
N GLU A 118 4.96 -19.12 15.73
CA GLU A 118 4.90 -19.72 17.06
C GLU A 118 5.29 -18.73 18.16
N HIS A 119 6.30 -17.89 17.92
CA HIS A 119 6.75 -16.88 18.88
C HIS A 119 5.67 -15.83 19.15
N ILE A 120 5.02 -15.30 18.11
CA ILE A 120 4.04 -14.21 18.20
C ILE A 120 2.63 -14.74 18.53
N GLY A 121 2.24 -15.84 17.94
CA GLY A 121 0.86 -16.37 18.01
C GLY A 121 0.69 -17.53 19.00
N GLY A 122 1.80 -18.06 19.57
CA GLY A 122 1.80 -19.26 20.38
C GLY A 122 1.66 -20.53 19.57
N THR A 123 0.75 -20.56 18.60
CA THR A 123 0.57 -21.65 17.63
C THR A 123 0.47 -21.11 16.21
N VAL A 124 0.83 -21.94 15.21
CA VAL A 124 0.65 -21.60 13.79
C VAL A 124 -0.82 -21.32 13.44
N PRO A 125 -1.82 -22.13 13.86
CA PRO A 125 -3.22 -21.83 13.60
C PRO A 125 -3.69 -20.49 14.19
N ASP A 126 -3.32 -20.17 15.43
CA ASP A 126 -3.68 -18.89 16.05
C ASP A 126 -3.04 -17.71 15.31
N PHE A 127 -1.79 -17.84 14.92
CA PHE A 127 -1.11 -16.81 14.13
C PHE A 127 -1.79 -16.61 12.77
N CYS A 128 -2.19 -17.67 12.07
CA CYS A 128 -2.92 -17.56 10.80
C CYS A 128 -4.30 -16.89 10.98
N ARG A 129 -4.97 -17.14 12.11
CA ARG A 129 -6.20 -16.43 12.47
C ARG A 129 -5.91 -14.92 12.65
N MET A 130 -4.85 -14.56 13.41
CA MET A 130 -4.44 -13.18 13.58
C MET A 130 -4.09 -12.51 12.24
N MET A 131 -3.43 -13.21 11.30
CA MET A 131 -3.14 -12.70 9.95
C MET A 131 -4.44 -12.36 9.20
N THR A 132 -5.45 -13.25 9.26
CA THR A 132 -6.74 -13.05 8.57
C THR A 132 -7.53 -11.90 9.21
N GLU A 133 -7.58 -11.82 10.53
CA GLU A 133 -8.21 -10.72 11.27
C GLU A 133 -7.53 -9.38 10.96
N ARG A 134 -6.20 -9.37 10.89
CA ARG A 134 -5.46 -8.15 10.54
C ARG A 134 -5.71 -7.72 9.10
N ALA A 135 -5.80 -8.65 8.15
CA ALA A 135 -6.17 -8.34 6.77
C ALA A 135 -7.55 -7.68 6.72
N ALA A 136 -8.55 -8.25 7.40
CA ALA A 136 -9.90 -7.67 7.49
C ALA A 136 -9.87 -6.24 8.10
N ALA A 137 -9.06 -6.03 9.15
CA ALA A 137 -8.90 -4.70 9.76
C ALA A 137 -8.21 -3.67 8.85
N LEU A 138 -7.46 -4.13 7.84
CA LEU A 138 -6.86 -3.28 6.79
C LEU A 138 -7.83 -2.99 5.63
N GLY A 139 -9.04 -3.55 5.65
CA GLY A 139 -10.03 -3.41 4.58
C GLY A 139 -9.92 -4.46 3.49
N CYS A 140 -9.18 -5.56 3.72
CA CYS A 140 -9.15 -6.69 2.79
C CYS A 140 -10.47 -7.46 2.85
N GLU A 141 -11.05 -7.75 1.68
CA GLU A 141 -12.37 -8.41 1.59
C GLU A 141 -12.25 -9.88 1.20
N ASN A 142 -11.15 -10.27 0.56
CA ASN A 142 -11.00 -11.58 -0.08
C ASN A 142 -9.64 -12.21 0.21
N THR A 143 -9.22 -12.18 1.48
CA THR A 143 -7.92 -12.70 1.92
C THR A 143 -8.08 -13.60 3.13
N VAL A 144 -7.56 -14.82 3.02
CA VAL A 144 -7.51 -15.81 4.10
C VAL A 144 -6.11 -16.40 4.18
N PHE A 145 -5.57 -16.44 5.39
CA PHE A 145 -4.27 -17.04 5.67
C PHE A 145 -4.43 -18.37 6.40
N SER A 146 -3.96 -19.46 5.79
CA SER A 146 -3.91 -20.80 6.39
C SER A 146 -2.49 -21.25 6.72
N THR A 147 -1.49 -20.51 6.23
CA THR A 147 -0.07 -20.75 6.54
C THR A 147 0.69 -19.42 6.69
N PRO A 148 1.76 -19.35 7.52
CA PRO A 148 2.55 -18.11 7.66
C PRO A 148 3.58 -17.93 6.54
N HIS A 149 3.80 -18.94 5.67
CA HIS A 149 4.87 -18.98 4.68
C HIS A 149 4.38 -18.98 3.23
N GLY A 150 3.11 -19.33 2.96
CA GLY A 150 2.52 -19.31 1.62
C GLY A 150 2.66 -20.60 0.82
N LEU A 151 2.98 -21.73 1.44
CA LEU A 151 2.79 -23.03 0.79
C LEU A 151 1.30 -23.30 0.58
N PRO A 152 0.94 -24.04 -0.48
CA PRO A 152 -0.46 -24.36 -0.77
C PRO A 152 -1.18 -25.00 0.42
N ALA A 153 -2.33 -24.45 0.77
CA ALA A 153 -3.23 -24.96 1.80
C ALA A 153 -4.67 -24.62 1.40
N GLN A 154 -5.61 -25.36 1.96
CA GLN A 154 -7.02 -25.09 1.74
C GLN A 154 -7.37 -23.68 2.17
N ASN A 155 -8.11 -22.95 1.35
CA ASN A 155 -8.55 -21.56 1.58
C ASN A 155 -7.43 -20.52 1.73
N HIS A 156 -6.18 -20.83 1.36
CA HIS A 156 -5.06 -19.87 1.42
C HIS A 156 -5.01 -19.02 0.15
N HIS A 157 -5.60 -17.83 0.18
CA HIS A 157 -5.72 -16.94 -0.99
C HIS A 157 -5.71 -15.46 -0.60
N THR A 158 -5.49 -14.63 -1.59
CA THR A 158 -5.60 -13.15 -1.52
C THR A 158 -6.03 -12.60 -2.88
N THR A 159 -6.24 -11.29 -2.96
CA THR A 159 -6.36 -10.55 -4.21
C THR A 159 -5.16 -9.62 -4.40
N ALA A 160 -4.91 -9.15 -5.63
CA ALA A 160 -3.85 -8.15 -5.83
C ALA A 160 -4.16 -6.86 -5.05
N TYR A 161 -5.43 -6.47 -4.98
CA TYR A 161 -5.88 -5.30 -4.20
C TYR A 161 -5.60 -5.47 -2.70
N ASP A 162 -6.02 -6.56 -2.10
CA ASP A 162 -5.82 -6.83 -0.67
C ASP A 162 -4.33 -6.91 -0.33
N LEU A 163 -3.55 -7.59 -1.17
CA LEU A 163 -2.10 -7.70 -0.95
C LEU A 163 -1.39 -6.33 -1.08
N ALA A 164 -1.90 -5.43 -1.94
CA ALA A 164 -1.41 -4.05 -2.01
C ALA A 164 -1.73 -3.26 -0.73
N LEU A 165 -2.93 -3.42 -0.14
CA LEU A 165 -3.29 -2.83 1.16
C LEU A 165 -2.37 -3.33 2.28
N ILE A 166 -2.13 -4.64 2.34
CA ILE A 166 -1.21 -5.26 3.32
C ILE A 166 0.21 -4.73 3.13
N THR A 167 0.68 -4.67 1.88
CA THR A 167 2.00 -4.14 1.53
C THR A 167 2.14 -2.66 1.92
N ARG A 168 1.10 -1.86 1.69
CA ARG A 168 1.04 -0.46 2.06
C ARG A 168 1.16 -0.28 3.58
N ALA A 169 0.42 -1.05 4.36
CA ALA A 169 0.51 -1.03 5.82
C ALA A 169 1.90 -1.43 6.32
N ALA A 170 2.51 -2.45 5.73
CA ALA A 170 3.85 -2.90 6.08
C ALA A 170 4.94 -1.85 5.73
N LEU A 171 4.88 -1.24 4.54
CA LEU A 171 5.83 -0.21 4.11
C LEU A 171 5.74 1.11 4.90
N ALA A 172 4.63 1.35 5.59
CA ALA A 172 4.51 2.46 6.54
C ALA A 172 5.39 2.29 7.79
N MET A 173 5.87 1.07 8.07
CA MET A 173 6.78 0.79 9.18
C MET A 173 8.24 0.94 8.72
N PRO A 174 9.04 1.83 9.33
CA PRO A 174 10.43 2.07 8.92
C PRO A 174 11.29 0.79 8.94
N SER A 175 11.14 -0.06 9.97
CA SER A 175 11.87 -1.32 10.10
C SER A 175 11.53 -2.30 8.97
N PHE A 176 10.26 -2.40 8.57
CA PHE A 176 9.87 -3.23 7.42
C PHE A 176 10.53 -2.73 6.13
N ARG A 177 10.45 -1.41 5.89
CA ARG A 177 11.06 -0.79 4.72
C ARG A 177 12.57 -1.03 4.67
N GLN A 178 13.27 -0.89 5.79
CA GLN A 178 14.70 -1.20 5.90
C GLN A 178 14.99 -2.64 5.53
N ILE A 179 14.28 -3.62 6.12
CA ILE A 179 14.50 -5.04 5.87
C ILE A 179 14.29 -5.38 4.39
N VAL A 180 13.16 -4.98 3.80
CA VAL A 180 12.82 -5.37 2.42
C VAL A 180 13.66 -4.69 1.35
N SER A 181 14.26 -3.53 1.65
CA SER A 181 15.19 -2.82 0.75
C SER A 181 16.62 -3.34 0.84
N THR A 182 16.94 -4.14 1.86
CA THR A 182 18.27 -4.72 2.04
C THR A 182 18.54 -5.79 1.00
N GLN A 183 19.63 -5.66 0.22
CA GLN A 183 20.01 -6.62 -0.80
C GLN A 183 20.74 -7.85 -0.22
N ARG A 184 21.54 -7.65 0.84
CA ARG A 184 22.30 -8.70 1.51
C ARG A 184 22.46 -8.38 2.98
N ALA A 185 22.31 -9.41 3.82
CA ALA A 185 22.55 -9.35 5.27
C ALA A 185 23.30 -10.59 5.73
N SER A 186 23.96 -10.49 6.88
CA SER A 186 24.57 -11.63 7.58
C SER A 186 23.93 -11.72 8.96
N ILE A 187 23.57 -12.94 9.37
CA ILE A 187 23.00 -13.23 10.69
C ILE A 187 23.74 -14.39 11.34
N PRO A 188 23.74 -14.54 12.66
CA PRO A 188 24.39 -15.66 13.33
C PRO A 188 23.95 -17.02 12.79
N TRP A 189 24.85 -18.00 12.79
CA TRP A 189 24.54 -19.37 12.39
C TRP A 189 25.00 -20.35 13.45
N ALA A 190 24.06 -20.86 14.21
CA ALA A 190 24.35 -21.78 15.31
C ALA A 190 25.15 -23.01 14.84
N GLY A 191 26.21 -23.36 15.57
CA GLY A 191 27.12 -24.47 15.24
C GLY A 191 28.15 -24.18 14.17
N HIS A 192 28.26 -22.95 13.67
CA HIS A 192 29.26 -22.49 12.71
C HIS A 192 30.11 -21.37 13.30
N ASP A 193 31.33 -21.23 12.83
CA ASP A 193 32.27 -20.14 13.14
C ASP A 193 32.15 -18.95 12.17
N TYR A 194 31.16 -18.98 11.29
CA TYR A 194 30.81 -17.94 10.33
C TYR A 194 29.30 -17.67 10.30
N ASP A 195 28.94 -16.47 9.86
CA ASP A 195 27.56 -16.02 9.75
C ASP A 195 26.82 -16.62 8.56
N ARG A 196 25.53 -16.77 8.70
CA ARG A 196 24.59 -17.13 7.61
C ARG A 196 24.35 -15.91 6.73
N VAL A 197 24.79 -16.00 5.47
CA VAL A 197 24.59 -14.94 4.48
C VAL A 197 23.23 -15.07 3.82
N LEU A 198 22.45 -14.00 3.88
CA LEU A 198 21.12 -13.88 3.29
C LEU A 198 21.18 -12.97 2.07
N THR A 199 20.59 -13.40 0.96
CA THR A 199 20.51 -12.58 -0.26
C THR A 199 19.05 -12.39 -0.66
N ASN A 200 18.67 -11.14 -0.91
CA ASN A 200 17.31 -10.81 -1.32
C ASN A 200 17.03 -11.33 -2.74
N LYS A 201 15.93 -12.07 -2.86
CA LYS A 201 15.50 -12.66 -4.14
C LYS A 201 14.82 -11.65 -5.07
N ASN A 202 14.51 -10.45 -4.58
CA ASN A 202 13.91 -9.40 -5.40
C ASN A 202 14.97 -8.68 -6.24
N LYS A 203 15.07 -9.06 -7.52
CA LYS A 203 16.04 -8.50 -8.46
C LYS A 203 15.80 -7.02 -8.77
N LEU A 204 14.59 -6.48 -8.57
CA LEU A 204 14.32 -5.05 -8.79
C LEU A 204 15.23 -4.16 -7.94
N LEU A 205 15.64 -4.60 -6.75
CA LEU A 205 16.53 -3.83 -5.88
C LEU A 205 17.88 -3.48 -6.53
N SER A 206 18.33 -4.28 -7.51
CA SER A 206 19.57 -4.02 -8.23
C SER A 206 19.35 -3.57 -9.68
N SER A 207 18.16 -3.80 -10.25
CA SER A 207 17.89 -3.55 -11.67
C SER A 207 16.96 -2.38 -11.95
N TYR A 208 16.24 -1.87 -10.93
CA TYR A 208 15.26 -0.78 -11.10
C TYR A 208 15.60 0.41 -10.19
N PRO A 209 15.90 1.60 -10.74
CA PRO A 209 16.20 2.79 -9.94
C PRO A 209 15.04 3.20 -9.04
N GLY A 210 15.33 3.39 -7.75
CA GLY A 210 14.30 3.76 -6.76
C GLY A 210 13.53 2.57 -6.17
N ALA A 211 13.82 1.32 -6.56
CA ALA A 211 13.17 0.15 -5.97
C ALA A 211 13.48 0.04 -4.46
N ILE A 212 12.43 -0.21 -3.66
CA ILE A 212 12.50 -0.33 -2.20
C ILE A 212 12.03 -1.69 -1.67
N GLY A 213 11.65 -2.60 -2.54
CA GLY A 213 11.22 -3.95 -2.15
C GLY A 213 10.25 -4.56 -3.15
N VAL A 214 9.40 -5.55 -2.78
CA VAL A 214 9.05 -5.99 -1.42
C VAL A 214 9.27 -7.50 -1.27
N LYS A 215 8.49 -8.35 -2.00
CA LYS A 215 8.54 -9.80 -1.80
C LYS A 215 8.20 -10.58 -3.07
N THR A 216 9.03 -11.56 -3.38
CA THR A 216 8.80 -12.58 -4.43
C THR A 216 8.08 -13.80 -3.86
N GLY A 217 7.27 -14.47 -4.68
CA GLY A 217 6.63 -15.73 -4.35
C GLY A 217 6.51 -16.64 -5.56
N TYR A 218 6.69 -17.96 -5.36
CA TYR A 218 6.45 -18.97 -6.38
C TYR A 218 6.02 -20.29 -5.78
N THR A 219 4.94 -20.83 -6.30
CA THR A 219 4.56 -22.25 -6.19
C THR A 219 3.98 -22.69 -7.52
N LYS A 220 3.88 -24.01 -7.76
CA LYS A 220 3.22 -24.51 -8.99
C LYS A 220 1.78 -24.03 -9.12
N ALA A 221 1.05 -23.92 -8.01
CA ALA A 221 -0.35 -23.47 -7.99
C ALA A 221 -0.50 -21.97 -8.18
N ALA A 222 0.38 -21.15 -7.56
CA ALA A 222 0.30 -19.69 -7.61
C ALA A 222 0.94 -19.10 -8.88
N GLY A 223 1.83 -19.84 -9.55
CA GLY A 223 2.73 -19.22 -10.52
C GLY A 223 3.69 -18.26 -9.84
N ARG A 224 4.29 -17.34 -10.60
CA ARG A 224 5.15 -16.28 -10.07
C ARG A 224 4.29 -15.11 -9.57
N CYS A 225 4.54 -14.68 -8.33
CA CYS A 225 3.87 -13.57 -7.66
C CYS A 225 4.92 -12.58 -7.14
N LEU A 226 4.67 -11.29 -7.29
CA LEU A 226 5.57 -10.23 -6.84
C LEU A 226 4.76 -9.08 -6.26
N ALA A 227 5.03 -8.73 -4.99
CA ALA A 227 4.72 -7.43 -4.45
C ALA A 227 5.99 -6.58 -4.57
N PHE A 228 5.86 -5.40 -5.14
CA PHE A 228 6.98 -4.51 -5.42
C PHE A 228 6.65 -3.07 -5.06
N ALA A 229 7.69 -2.27 -4.83
CA ALA A 229 7.55 -0.85 -4.60
C ALA A 229 8.79 -0.10 -5.07
N ALA A 230 8.58 1.14 -5.51
CA ALA A 230 9.65 2.06 -5.85
C ALA A 230 9.25 3.49 -5.45
N GLU A 231 10.27 4.33 -5.25
CA GLU A 231 10.09 5.74 -4.92
C GLU A 231 10.89 6.62 -5.87
N ARG A 232 10.25 7.66 -6.41
CA ARG A 232 10.86 8.72 -7.21
C ARG A 232 10.20 10.04 -6.85
N GLU A 233 10.98 11.10 -6.68
CA GLU A 233 10.51 12.48 -6.49
C GLU A 233 9.40 12.63 -5.43
N GLY A 234 9.52 11.90 -4.32
CA GLY A 234 8.56 11.92 -3.22
C GLY A 234 7.26 11.15 -3.44
N MET A 235 7.10 10.49 -4.59
CA MET A 235 6.00 9.56 -4.86
C MET A 235 6.46 8.12 -4.67
N THR A 236 5.75 7.38 -3.83
CA THR A 236 5.98 5.94 -3.64
C THR A 236 4.86 5.15 -4.31
N LEU A 237 5.24 4.29 -5.25
CA LEU A 237 4.32 3.37 -5.90
C LEU A 237 4.46 1.96 -5.33
N ILE A 238 3.33 1.32 -5.09
CA ILE A 238 3.22 -0.09 -4.65
C ILE A 238 2.49 -0.85 -5.74
N GLY A 239 3.07 -1.95 -6.19
CA GLY A 239 2.42 -2.81 -7.16
C GLY A 239 2.39 -4.27 -6.69
N VAL A 240 1.42 -4.99 -7.22
CA VAL A 240 1.29 -6.45 -7.06
C VAL A 240 0.97 -7.06 -8.39
N VAL A 241 1.70 -8.12 -8.75
CA VAL A 241 1.34 -9.02 -9.86
C VAL A 241 1.22 -10.43 -9.32
N LEU A 242 0.10 -11.10 -9.65
CA LEU A 242 -0.18 -12.49 -9.28
C LEU A 242 -0.27 -13.34 -10.53
N HIS A 243 0.36 -14.54 -10.49
CA HIS A 243 0.44 -15.48 -11.60
C HIS A 243 0.95 -14.80 -12.87
N CYS A 244 2.14 -14.21 -12.80
CA CYS A 244 2.77 -13.42 -13.87
C CYS A 244 4.06 -14.09 -14.35
N PRO A 245 4.09 -14.68 -15.56
CA PRO A 245 5.29 -15.36 -16.07
C PRO A 245 6.54 -14.48 -16.11
N ASP A 246 6.39 -13.21 -16.53
CA ASP A 246 7.48 -12.24 -16.65
C ASP A 246 7.43 -11.14 -15.57
N TRP A 247 7.28 -11.55 -14.32
CA TRP A 247 6.98 -10.72 -13.17
C TRP A 247 7.86 -9.48 -12.97
N PHE A 248 9.20 -9.57 -13.23
CA PHE A 248 10.10 -8.44 -13.01
C PHE A 248 9.99 -7.38 -14.11
N ASN A 249 9.89 -7.79 -15.38
CA ASN A 249 9.73 -6.85 -16.48
C ASN A 249 8.35 -6.19 -16.44
N GLN A 250 7.30 -6.96 -16.09
CA GLN A 250 5.95 -6.40 -15.92
C GLN A 250 5.89 -5.43 -14.74
N ALA A 251 6.56 -5.73 -13.62
CA ALA A 251 6.66 -4.82 -12.49
C ALA A 251 7.40 -3.53 -12.86
N ALA A 252 8.51 -3.62 -13.59
CA ALA A 252 9.25 -2.46 -14.06
C ALA A 252 8.40 -1.59 -15.01
N ALA A 253 7.71 -2.22 -15.97
CA ALA A 253 6.83 -1.51 -16.91
C ALA A 253 5.66 -0.80 -16.20
N LEU A 254 5.06 -1.45 -15.19
CA LEU A 254 4.01 -0.83 -14.37
C LEU A 254 4.53 0.38 -13.59
N LEU A 255 5.72 0.27 -13.00
CA LEU A 255 6.35 1.39 -12.28
C LEU A 255 6.69 2.54 -13.23
N ASP A 256 7.30 2.27 -14.38
CA ASP A 256 7.62 3.28 -15.38
C ASP A 256 6.34 3.98 -15.85
N TRP A 257 5.31 3.21 -16.21
CA TRP A 257 4.02 3.78 -16.57
C TRP A 257 3.44 4.66 -15.46
N GLY A 258 3.52 4.21 -14.20
CA GLY A 258 3.03 4.97 -13.05
C GLY A 258 3.75 6.31 -12.88
N PHE A 259 5.07 6.31 -12.92
CA PHE A 259 5.87 7.53 -12.76
C PHE A 259 5.80 8.46 -13.99
N ASP A 260 5.59 7.93 -15.19
CA ASP A 260 5.47 8.74 -16.40
C ASP A 260 4.11 9.43 -16.53
N HIS A 261 3.05 8.83 -15.93
CA HIS A 261 1.68 9.33 -16.10
C HIS A 261 1.11 10.01 -14.85
N TRP A 262 1.75 9.86 -13.69
CA TRP A 262 1.27 10.41 -12.43
C TRP A 262 2.38 11.19 -11.70
N GLN A 263 1.98 12.24 -11.01
CA GLN A 263 2.87 13.06 -10.18
C GLN A 263 2.17 13.43 -8.88
N MET A 264 2.94 13.57 -7.79
CA MET A 264 2.39 14.10 -6.54
C MET A 264 2.26 15.62 -6.63
N VAL A 265 1.06 16.14 -6.38
CA VAL A 265 0.77 17.57 -6.36
C VAL A 265 0.24 17.95 -4.98
N THR A 266 0.84 18.96 -4.36
CA THR A 266 0.28 19.58 -3.16
C THR A 266 -0.90 20.45 -3.59
N LEU A 267 -2.11 20.04 -3.20
CA LEU A 267 -3.37 20.70 -3.53
C LEU A 267 -3.66 21.86 -2.59
N LEU A 268 -3.29 21.72 -1.32
CA LEU A 268 -3.36 22.74 -0.28
C LEU A 268 -2.17 22.59 0.64
N ALA A 269 -1.48 23.69 0.94
CA ALA A 269 -0.36 23.70 1.87
C ALA A 269 -0.85 23.75 3.33
N GLU A 270 -0.02 23.29 4.27
CA GLU A 270 -0.30 23.42 5.70
C GLU A 270 -0.55 24.90 6.08
N GLY A 271 -1.59 25.17 6.88
CA GLY A 271 -1.99 26.50 7.30
C GLY A 271 -2.74 27.31 6.24
N GLU A 272 -2.97 26.78 5.04
CA GLU A 272 -3.73 27.46 3.99
C GLU A 272 -5.20 27.57 4.38
N THR A 273 -5.78 28.77 4.18
CA THR A 273 -7.20 29.00 4.52
C THR A 273 -8.12 28.40 3.46
N VAL A 274 -8.87 27.39 3.88
CA VAL A 274 -9.85 26.71 3.02
C VAL A 274 -11.12 27.55 2.86
N ARG A 275 -11.67 28.05 3.98
CA ARG A 275 -12.91 28.84 4.01
C ARG A 275 -13.07 29.59 5.32
N GLN A 276 -13.82 30.71 5.30
CA GLN A 276 -14.41 31.33 6.48
C GLN A 276 -15.76 30.67 6.77
N VAL A 277 -15.95 30.14 7.99
CA VAL A 277 -17.17 29.43 8.39
C VAL A 277 -17.86 30.22 9.50
N PRO A 278 -19.19 30.49 9.41
CA PRO A 278 -19.97 31.13 10.47
C PRO A 278 -19.92 30.37 11.79
N VAL A 279 -19.96 31.08 12.91
CA VAL A 279 -20.05 30.48 14.26
C VAL A 279 -21.37 30.87 14.89
N ASP A 280 -22.20 29.88 15.18
CA ASP A 280 -23.52 30.09 15.80
C ASP A 280 -23.35 30.58 17.25
N HIS A 281 -23.88 31.77 17.55
CA HIS A 281 -23.80 32.39 18.87
C HIS A 281 -22.39 32.58 19.46
N GLY A 282 -21.35 32.58 18.60
CA GLY A 282 -19.97 32.78 19.02
C GLY A 282 -19.60 34.25 19.25
N ALA A 283 -18.52 34.49 20.01
CA ALA A 283 -17.93 35.82 20.19
C ALA A 283 -17.41 36.44 18.87
N LYS A 284 -17.06 35.60 17.90
CA LYS A 284 -16.76 35.99 16.53
C LYS A 284 -17.82 35.42 15.59
N ALA A 285 -18.26 36.21 14.62
CA ALA A 285 -19.25 35.81 13.65
C ALA A 285 -18.74 34.71 12.68
N GLN A 286 -17.45 34.66 12.43
CA GLN A 286 -16.81 33.70 11.53
C GLN A 286 -15.42 33.32 12.04
N VAL A 287 -14.97 32.12 11.67
CA VAL A 287 -13.61 31.65 11.91
C VAL A 287 -13.01 31.06 10.62
N ALA A 288 -11.70 31.20 10.46
CA ALA A 288 -10.98 30.57 9.35
C ALA A 288 -10.81 29.06 9.63
N VAL A 289 -11.19 28.23 8.68
CA VAL A 289 -10.83 26.82 8.64
C VAL A 289 -9.58 26.70 7.79
N VAL A 290 -8.51 26.16 8.37
CA VAL A 290 -7.21 26.01 7.73
C VAL A 290 -6.81 24.54 7.67
N THR A 291 -5.93 24.18 6.72
CA THR A 291 -5.35 22.85 6.64
C THR A 291 -4.39 22.61 7.79
N GLY A 292 -4.46 21.43 8.43
CA GLY A 292 -3.56 21.04 9.52
C GLY A 292 -2.27 20.36 9.04
N ALA A 293 -2.18 20.06 7.75
CA ALA A 293 -1.02 19.50 7.07
C ALA A 293 -1.18 19.68 5.56
N ASP A 294 -0.09 19.48 4.81
CA ASP A 294 -0.14 19.45 3.35
C ASP A 294 -1.12 18.38 2.85
N LEU A 295 -2.07 18.80 2.03
CA LEU A 295 -2.93 17.91 1.27
C LEU A 295 -2.29 17.68 -0.10
N ALA A 296 -1.71 16.52 -0.30
CA ALA A 296 -1.14 16.11 -1.57
C ALA A 296 -1.85 14.89 -2.13
N ALA A 297 -1.97 14.80 -3.45
CA ALA A 297 -2.56 13.66 -4.12
C ALA A 297 -1.80 13.36 -5.43
N PRO A 298 -1.81 12.09 -5.90
CA PRO A 298 -1.33 11.77 -7.23
C PRO A 298 -2.32 12.30 -8.27
N VAL A 299 -1.82 13.07 -9.20
CA VAL A 299 -2.58 13.69 -10.30
C VAL A 299 -1.94 13.25 -11.60
N GLY A 300 -2.77 12.97 -12.61
CA GLY A 300 -2.26 12.64 -13.96
C GLY A 300 -1.40 13.78 -14.50
N VAL A 301 -0.30 13.45 -15.14
CA VAL A 301 0.53 14.43 -15.84
C VAL A 301 -0.35 15.14 -16.86
N ASN A 302 -0.40 16.48 -16.84
CA ASN A 302 -1.29 17.33 -17.62
C ASN A 302 -2.79 17.35 -17.20
N ALA A 303 -3.12 16.79 -16.03
CA ALA A 303 -4.46 16.91 -15.45
C ALA A 303 -4.44 17.92 -14.29
N TRP A 304 -5.54 18.65 -14.10
CA TRP A 304 -5.78 19.48 -12.93
C TRP A 304 -7.02 18.93 -12.23
N PRO A 305 -6.90 18.50 -10.97
CA PRO A 305 -8.05 17.97 -10.24
C PRO A 305 -8.95 19.14 -9.79
N ASP A 306 -10.25 18.96 -9.95
CA ASP A 306 -11.22 19.79 -9.25
C ASP A 306 -11.23 19.40 -7.77
N LEU A 307 -10.96 20.36 -6.89
CA LEU A 307 -10.95 20.14 -5.45
C LEU A 307 -12.32 20.49 -4.87
N LEU A 308 -13.08 19.48 -4.49
CA LEU A 308 -14.32 19.65 -3.74
C LEU A 308 -14.05 19.53 -2.24
N ILE A 309 -14.29 20.62 -1.50
CA ILE A 309 -14.14 20.66 -0.05
C ILE A 309 -15.51 20.85 0.59
N GLU A 310 -15.98 19.84 1.30
CA GLU A 310 -17.22 19.89 2.07
C GLU A 310 -16.90 20.33 3.50
N LEU A 311 -17.47 21.44 3.91
CA LEU A 311 -17.40 21.98 5.27
C LEU A 311 -18.81 22.20 5.81
N PRO A 312 -19.01 22.09 7.14
CA PRO A 312 -20.28 22.43 7.74
C PRO A 312 -20.65 23.89 7.42
N SER A 313 -21.93 24.15 7.27
CA SER A 313 -22.46 25.51 6.98
C SER A 313 -22.21 26.50 8.11
N SER A 314 -22.19 26.02 9.36
CA SER A 314 -21.84 26.78 10.56
C SER A 314 -21.17 25.86 11.60
N LEU A 315 -20.51 26.47 12.58
CA LEU A 315 -19.86 25.81 13.71
C LEU A 315 -20.51 26.22 15.01
N PRO A 316 -20.67 25.33 16.02
CA PRO A 316 -21.24 25.69 17.31
C PRO A 316 -20.34 26.64 18.11
N ALA A 317 -20.90 27.47 18.97
CA ALA A 317 -20.16 28.30 19.93
C ALA A 317 -19.26 27.44 20.83
N GLY A 318 -18.12 28.02 21.27
CA GLY A 318 -17.22 27.39 22.24
C GLY A 318 -16.13 26.50 21.58
N ILE A 319 -16.01 26.48 20.26
CA ILE A 319 -14.90 25.82 19.59
C ILE A 319 -13.60 26.51 19.93
N GLN A 320 -12.62 25.74 20.41
CA GLN A 320 -11.28 26.24 20.71
C GLN A 320 -10.41 26.17 19.48
N VAL A 321 -9.45 27.10 19.38
CA VAL A 321 -8.40 27.10 18.35
C VAL A 321 -7.62 25.79 18.43
N GLY A 322 -7.39 25.17 17.26
CA GLY A 322 -6.66 23.91 17.17
C GLY A 322 -7.49 22.64 17.33
N ASN A 323 -8.81 22.74 17.50
CA ASN A 323 -9.66 21.55 17.45
C ASN A 323 -9.84 21.05 16.02
N PRO A 324 -9.57 19.76 15.74
CA PRO A 324 -9.84 19.20 14.42
C PRO A 324 -11.35 19.16 14.16
N CYS A 325 -11.77 19.61 12.98
CA CYS A 325 -13.13 19.33 12.49
C CYS A 325 -13.24 17.84 12.20
N ARG A 326 -14.00 17.11 13.02
CA ARG A 326 -14.31 15.70 12.72
C ARG A 326 -15.35 15.65 11.61
N SER A 327 -15.02 15.04 10.49
CA SER A 327 -16.01 14.66 9.47
C SER A 327 -16.80 13.46 9.93
N ALA A 328 -18.07 13.39 9.54
CA ALA A 328 -18.82 12.15 9.60
C ALA A 328 -18.16 11.11 8.68
N PRO A 329 -18.18 9.80 9.03
CA PRO A 329 -17.63 8.78 8.15
C PRO A 329 -18.42 8.78 6.84
N PHE A 330 -17.72 8.92 5.74
CA PHE A 330 -18.30 8.81 4.40
C PHE A 330 -18.64 7.34 4.13
N SER A 331 -19.92 7.02 4.09
CA SER A 331 -20.43 5.73 3.62
C SER A 331 -20.59 5.80 2.10
N GLY A 332 -19.66 5.28 1.36
CA GLY A 332 -19.79 5.11 -0.08
C GLY A 332 -18.47 5.30 -0.82
N ALA A 333 -17.72 4.22 -0.96
CA ALA A 333 -16.74 4.15 -2.04
C ALA A 333 -17.51 4.04 -3.36
N PRO A 334 -17.26 4.90 -4.37
CA PRO A 334 -17.80 4.64 -5.70
C PRO A 334 -17.18 3.32 -6.19
N GLY A 335 -18.06 2.37 -6.56
CA GLY A 335 -17.66 1.07 -7.08
C GLY A 335 -16.76 1.25 -8.29
N VAL A 336 -15.68 0.48 -8.31
CA VAL A 336 -14.86 0.27 -9.52
C VAL A 336 -15.78 -0.34 -10.56
N PRO A 337 -15.96 0.25 -11.75
CA PRO A 337 -16.76 -0.39 -12.78
C PRO A 337 -16.10 -1.70 -13.20
N SER A 338 -16.83 -2.79 -13.08
CA SER A 338 -16.49 -4.07 -13.68
C SER A 338 -16.72 -3.94 -15.20
N GLY A 339 -15.68 -3.64 -15.94
CA GLY A 339 -15.73 -3.56 -17.39
C GLY A 339 -14.32 -3.56 -17.96
N SER A 340 -14.07 -4.52 -18.84
CA SER A 340 -12.94 -4.53 -19.74
C SER A 340 -13.01 -3.26 -20.60
N GLY A 341 -12.05 -2.35 -20.45
CA GLY A 341 -11.98 -1.24 -21.37
C GLY A 341 -11.45 0.04 -20.72
N SER A 342 -10.37 0.52 -21.27
CA SER A 342 -9.88 1.90 -21.30
C SER A 342 -10.16 2.74 -20.04
N CYS A 343 -9.17 2.90 -19.19
CA CYS A 343 -9.11 4.05 -18.27
C CYS A 343 -8.83 5.32 -19.09
N ALA A 344 -9.89 5.88 -19.72
CA ALA A 344 -9.86 7.28 -20.07
C ALA A 344 -10.14 8.07 -18.78
N PRO A 345 -9.39 9.14 -18.45
CA PRO A 345 -9.80 10.04 -17.39
C PRO A 345 -11.11 10.72 -17.84
N GLU A 346 -12.22 10.36 -17.18
CA GLU A 346 -13.42 11.16 -17.30
C GLU A 346 -13.11 12.58 -16.86
N ALA A 347 -13.55 13.56 -17.63
CA ALA A 347 -13.48 14.97 -17.29
C ALA A 347 -14.20 15.17 -15.94
N GLY A 348 -13.46 15.60 -14.91
CA GLY A 348 -13.97 15.81 -13.56
C GLY A 348 -13.50 14.74 -12.56
N GLN A 349 -12.20 14.73 -12.23
CA GLN A 349 -11.71 13.91 -11.11
C GLN A 349 -11.91 14.68 -9.80
N TYR A 350 -12.93 14.30 -9.05
CA TYR A 350 -13.17 14.84 -7.71
C TYR A 350 -12.32 14.09 -6.69
N VAL A 351 -11.52 14.83 -5.90
CA VAL A 351 -10.85 14.28 -4.72
C VAL A 351 -11.73 14.60 -3.52
N ALA A 352 -12.46 13.60 -3.03
CA ALA A 352 -13.26 13.77 -1.81
C ALA A 352 -12.35 13.70 -0.59
N LEU A 353 -12.24 14.80 0.17
CA LEU A 353 -11.44 14.90 1.41
C LEU A 353 -11.91 13.97 2.53
N GLY A 354 -13.13 13.45 2.48
CA GLY A 354 -13.72 12.61 3.52
C GLY A 354 -12.98 11.29 3.82
N ALA A 355 -12.30 10.68 2.84
CA ALA A 355 -11.57 9.42 3.02
C ALA A 355 -10.18 9.59 3.66
N TRP A 356 -9.64 10.81 3.72
CA TRP A 356 -8.26 11.11 4.14
C TRP A 356 -8.11 11.41 5.63
N MET A 357 -9.19 11.79 6.29
CA MET A 357 -9.15 12.13 7.73
C MET A 357 -8.94 10.93 8.65
N ALA A 358 -9.08 9.70 8.16
CA ALA A 358 -8.71 8.49 8.90
C ALA A 358 -7.20 8.30 9.08
N LEU A 359 -6.36 9.06 8.33
CA LEU A 359 -4.90 8.95 8.36
C LEU A 359 -4.20 10.11 9.06
N GLY A 360 -4.91 10.89 9.88
CA GLY A 360 -4.30 11.94 10.71
C GLY A 360 -4.15 13.31 10.04
N LEU A 361 -4.69 13.51 8.84
CA LEU A 361 -4.77 14.82 8.21
C LEU A 361 -6.01 15.54 8.72
N GLY A 362 -5.86 16.42 9.72
CA GLY A 362 -6.93 17.23 10.29
C GLY A 362 -7.03 18.60 9.64
N VAL A 363 -8.24 19.09 9.44
CA VAL A 363 -8.49 20.51 9.20
C VAL A 363 -8.60 21.22 10.56
N TRP A 364 -7.79 22.26 10.77
CA TRP A 364 -7.70 22.96 12.04
C TRP A 364 -8.39 24.31 11.98
N LEU A 365 -9.04 24.71 13.09
CA LEU A 365 -9.63 26.05 13.28
C LEU A 365 -8.55 26.99 13.83
N TRP A 366 -8.27 28.08 13.14
CA TRP A 366 -7.30 29.08 13.56
C TRP A 366 -8.00 30.42 13.88
N GLN A 367 -7.74 30.92 15.06
CA GLN A 367 -8.18 32.26 15.47
C GLN A 367 -7.03 33.25 15.36
N LEU A 368 -7.15 34.23 14.47
CA LEU A 368 -6.25 35.38 14.48
C LEU A 368 -6.43 36.14 15.81
N ARG A 369 -5.43 36.03 16.69
CA ARG A 369 -5.27 37.02 17.77
C ARG A 369 -4.76 38.30 17.11
N ARG A 370 -5.56 39.32 17.07
CA ARG A 370 -5.06 40.69 17.07
C ARG A 370 -5.31 41.27 18.47
N ALA A 371 -4.22 41.78 19.04
CA ALA A 371 -4.20 42.63 20.22
C ALA A 371 -5.05 43.91 19.99
#